data_c8ce41ab88eb41d0ba1a295eea4df9ed
#
_entry.id   c8ce41ab88eb41d0ba1a295eea4df9ed
#
_cell.length_a   1.000
_cell.length_b   1.000
_cell.length_c   1.000
_cell.angle_alpha   90.00
_cell.angle_beta   90.00
_cell.angle_gamma   90.00
#
_symmetry.space_group_name_H-M   'P 1'
#
loop_
_entity.id
_entity.type
_entity.pdbx_description
1 polymer ?
#
loop_
_entity_poly.entity_id
_entity_poly.type
_entity_poly.pdbx_seq_one_letter_code
_entity_poly.pdbx_strand_id
1 'polypeptide(L)'
;MAEKFEVQKELLIKSILEQYSQNNVNIQYSSLWAAKYGKSRLIWPIRIISSLLAITPIVLEILRSYEVIDNSSRSVMWIIVVCMSIAAVMLLINPDWMESVLSMKRKKANELLDLNKRLQLYEYKLEGLYNDTLASKTNISALRNRFDALRSEYINDVNLHDELTGEIDKKLEEEAKKKTKEIMDIKQLVIYE
;
A
#
# COMPACT_ATOMS: atom_id res chain seq x y z
N MET A 1 -8.74 10.00 -46.90
CA MET A 1 -9.62 9.49 -45.83
C MET A 1 -8.94 8.38 -45.04
N ALA A 2 -8.27 7.43 -45.67
CA ALA A 2 -7.57 6.33 -44.95
C ALA A 2 -6.47 6.84 -44.00
N GLU A 3 -5.64 7.77 -44.46
CA GLU A 3 -4.57 8.35 -43.61
C GLU A 3 -5.09 9.03 -42.34
N LYS A 4 -6.18 9.79 -42.43
CA LYS A 4 -6.81 10.42 -41.26
C LYS A 4 -7.39 9.39 -40.30
N PHE A 5 -7.87 8.26 -40.78
CA PHE A 5 -8.36 7.16 -39.95
C PHE A 5 -7.22 6.50 -39.18
N GLU A 6 -6.10 6.18 -39.85
CA GLU A 6 -4.95 5.55 -39.18
C GLU A 6 -4.36 6.46 -38.09
N VAL A 7 -4.20 7.76 -38.36
CA VAL A 7 -3.72 8.71 -37.35
C VAL A 7 -4.66 8.78 -36.13
N GLN A 8 -5.97 8.77 -36.35
CA GLN A 8 -6.93 8.77 -35.23
C GLN A 8 -6.90 7.47 -34.44
N LYS A 9 -6.68 6.33 -35.13
CA LYS A 9 -6.52 5.02 -34.51
C LYS A 9 -5.28 4.97 -33.63
N GLU A 10 -4.14 5.40 -34.14
CA GLU A 10 -2.88 5.47 -33.38
C GLU A 10 -2.99 6.36 -32.13
N LEU A 11 -3.60 7.54 -32.26
CA LEU A 11 -3.83 8.45 -31.13
C LEU A 11 -4.73 7.81 -30.07
N LEU A 12 -5.76 7.07 -30.45
CA LEU A 12 -6.63 6.37 -29.52
C LEU A 12 -5.88 5.24 -28.82
N ILE A 13 -5.12 4.44 -29.55
CA ILE A 13 -4.26 3.37 -29.01
C ILE A 13 -3.30 3.94 -27.97
N LYS A 14 -2.60 5.02 -28.33
CA LYS A 14 -1.67 5.70 -27.41
C LYS A 14 -2.38 6.13 -26.12
N SER A 15 -3.54 6.77 -26.22
CA SER A 15 -4.33 7.21 -25.06
C SER A 15 -4.78 6.04 -24.18
N ILE A 16 -5.18 4.91 -24.77
CA ILE A 16 -5.56 3.71 -24.03
C ILE A 16 -4.35 3.13 -23.29
N LEU A 17 -3.19 3.03 -23.94
CA LEU A 17 -1.97 2.50 -23.35
C LEU A 17 -1.44 3.39 -22.22
N GLU A 18 -1.49 4.71 -22.36
CA GLU A 18 -1.13 5.66 -21.32
C GLU A 18 -2.03 5.48 -20.09
N GLN A 19 -3.35 5.39 -20.31
CA GLN A 19 -4.30 5.19 -19.22
C GLN A 19 -4.13 3.82 -18.55
N TYR A 20 -3.86 2.77 -19.34
CA TYR A 20 -3.55 1.43 -18.87
C TYR A 20 -2.29 1.43 -17.98
N SER A 21 -1.21 2.04 -18.45
CA SER A 21 0.04 2.17 -17.73
C SER A 21 -0.16 2.89 -16.39
N GLN A 22 -0.84 4.03 -16.41
CA GLN A 22 -1.10 4.80 -15.20
C GLN A 22 -1.95 4.00 -14.19
N ASN A 23 -2.99 3.33 -14.67
CA ASN A 23 -3.84 2.49 -13.82
C ASN A 23 -3.05 1.32 -13.21
N ASN A 24 -2.17 0.69 -13.97
CA ASN A 24 -1.33 -0.39 -13.47
C ASN A 24 -0.33 0.11 -12.41
N VAL A 25 0.25 1.31 -12.58
CA VAL A 25 1.08 1.95 -11.55
C VAL A 25 0.28 2.11 -10.25
N ASN A 26 -0.97 2.59 -10.33
CA ASN A 26 -1.83 2.77 -9.16
C ASN A 26 -2.12 1.43 -8.45
N ILE A 27 -2.40 0.36 -9.20
CA ILE A 27 -2.61 -0.99 -8.68
C ILE A 27 -1.35 -1.51 -7.96
N GLN A 28 -0.17 -1.40 -8.61
CA GLN A 28 1.09 -1.85 -8.02
C GLN A 28 1.45 -1.03 -6.78
N TYR A 29 1.30 0.29 -6.84
CA TYR A 29 1.54 1.18 -5.71
C TYR A 29 0.66 0.83 -4.51
N SER A 30 -0.64 0.67 -4.71
CA SER A 30 -1.58 0.29 -3.65
C SER A 30 -1.23 -1.06 -3.02
N SER A 31 -0.82 -2.03 -3.84
CA SER A 31 -0.41 -3.36 -3.36
C SER A 31 0.85 -3.28 -2.50
N LEU A 32 1.85 -2.51 -2.94
CA LEU A 32 3.09 -2.28 -2.20
C LEU A 32 2.83 -1.50 -0.90
N TRP A 33 2.00 -0.48 -0.97
CA TRP A 33 1.61 0.32 0.19
C TRP A 33 0.88 -0.53 1.23
N ALA A 34 -0.10 -1.32 0.81
CA ALA A 34 -0.83 -2.23 1.68
C ALA A 34 0.09 -3.32 2.29
N ALA A 35 1.05 -3.83 1.52
CA ALA A 35 2.05 -4.79 2.02
C ALA A 35 2.97 -4.16 3.07
N LYS A 36 3.37 -2.89 2.88
CA LYS A 36 4.27 -2.15 3.78
C LYS A 36 3.56 -1.74 5.08
N TYR A 37 2.36 -1.19 4.97
CA TYR A 37 1.66 -0.54 6.08
C TYR A 37 0.48 -1.34 6.64
N GLY A 38 -0.06 -2.30 5.89
CA GLY A 38 -1.19 -3.14 6.32
C GLY A 38 -0.82 -4.25 7.30
N LYS A 39 0.45 -4.67 7.31
CA LYS A 39 0.96 -5.67 8.26
C LYS A 39 1.54 -4.98 9.49
N SER A 40 0.77 -4.92 10.54
CA SER A 40 1.21 -4.46 11.87
C SER A 40 2.17 -5.47 12.53
N ARG A 41 3.36 -5.68 11.92
CA ARG A 41 4.39 -6.57 12.50
C ARG A 41 5.02 -5.99 13.78
N LEU A 42 4.86 -4.69 14.03
CA LEU A 42 5.49 -3.99 15.15
C LEU A 42 4.71 -4.07 16.48
N ILE A 43 3.40 -4.27 16.45
CA ILE A 43 2.58 -4.29 17.67
C ILE A 43 2.93 -5.51 18.54
N TRP A 44 3.12 -6.67 17.93
CA TRP A 44 3.36 -7.91 18.66
C TRP A 44 4.69 -7.89 19.46
N PRO A 45 5.84 -7.56 18.84
CA PRO A 45 7.09 -7.45 19.61
C PRO A 45 7.03 -6.36 20.69
N ILE A 46 6.38 -5.23 20.45
CA ILE A 46 6.24 -4.17 21.45
C ILE A 46 5.40 -4.66 22.64
N ARG A 47 4.28 -5.34 22.38
CA ARG A 47 3.46 -5.93 23.46
C ARG A 47 4.23 -6.99 24.27
N ILE A 48 5.01 -7.86 23.61
CA ILE A 48 5.83 -8.85 24.29
C ILE A 48 6.89 -8.19 25.15
N ILE A 49 7.64 -7.22 24.58
CA ILE A 49 8.69 -6.51 25.31
C ILE A 49 8.10 -5.75 26.51
N SER A 50 6.97 -5.07 26.33
CA SER A 50 6.28 -4.37 27.42
C SER A 50 5.82 -5.32 28.53
N SER A 51 5.30 -6.50 28.16
CA SER A 51 4.88 -7.52 29.12
C SER A 51 6.06 -8.11 29.89
N LEU A 52 7.17 -8.39 29.21
CA LEU A 52 8.40 -8.89 29.83
C LEU A 52 8.98 -7.85 30.80
N LEU A 53 9.04 -6.58 30.40
CA LEU A 53 9.52 -5.50 31.25
C LEU A 53 8.62 -5.29 32.48
N ALA A 54 7.31 -5.47 32.35
CA ALA A 54 6.37 -5.36 33.48
C ALA A 54 6.49 -6.54 34.46
N ILE A 55 6.81 -7.74 34.01
CA ILE A 55 6.96 -8.95 34.83
C ILE A 55 8.33 -8.99 35.51
N THR A 56 9.37 -8.43 34.89
CA THR A 56 10.76 -8.50 35.43
C THR A 56 10.90 -8.01 36.86
N PRO A 57 10.33 -6.87 37.30
CA PRO A 57 10.41 -6.43 38.72
C PRO A 57 9.79 -7.43 39.68
N ILE A 58 8.67 -8.04 39.29
CA ILE A 58 7.94 -9.02 40.10
C ILE A 58 8.79 -10.28 40.30
N VAL A 59 9.39 -10.78 39.21
CA VAL A 59 10.28 -11.95 39.26
C VAL A 59 11.51 -11.67 40.11
N LEU A 60 12.11 -10.49 39.98
CA LEU A 60 13.28 -10.10 40.78
C LEU A 60 12.93 -9.99 42.26
N GLU A 61 11.75 -9.48 42.63
CA GLU A 61 11.31 -9.39 44.04
C GLU A 61 11.02 -10.78 44.62
N ILE A 62 10.46 -11.69 43.85
CA ILE A 62 10.28 -13.09 44.24
C ILE A 62 11.64 -13.76 44.47
N LEU A 63 12.60 -13.64 43.56
CA LEU A 63 13.93 -14.21 43.71
C LEU A 63 14.68 -13.62 44.94
N ARG A 64 14.44 -12.37 45.23
CA ARG A 64 14.96 -11.70 46.40
C ARG A 64 14.35 -12.26 47.71
N SER A 65 13.05 -12.55 47.72
CA SER A 65 12.35 -13.10 48.91
C SER A 65 12.77 -14.55 49.20
N TYR A 66 13.28 -15.27 48.20
CA TYR A 66 13.85 -16.62 48.37
C TYR A 66 15.38 -16.62 48.64
N GLU A 67 15.97 -15.45 48.92
CA GLU A 67 17.42 -15.31 49.19
C GLU A 67 18.35 -15.79 48.04
N VAL A 68 17.76 -15.98 46.83
CA VAL A 68 18.54 -16.36 45.63
C VAL A 68 19.41 -15.19 45.17
N ILE A 69 19.00 -13.96 45.46
CA ILE A 69 19.71 -12.72 45.12
C ILE A 69 20.05 -11.97 46.39
N ASP A 70 21.32 -11.59 46.55
CA ASP A 70 21.81 -10.86 47.71
C ASP A 70 21.10 -9.49 47.83
N ASN A 71 20.53 -9.26 49.00
CA ASN A 71 19.79 -8.04 49.34
C ASN A 71 20.62 -6.75 49.30
N SER A 72 21.97 -6.86 49.34
CA SER A 72 22.89 -5.73 49.35
C SER A 72 23.35 -5.32 47.92
N SER A 73 22.95 -6.06 46.88
CA SER A 73 23.41 -5.80 45.51
C SER A 73 22.81 -4.52 44.94
N ARG A 74 23.58 -3.44 44.90
CA ARG A 74 23.25 -2.18 44.24
C ARG A 74 22.82 -2.35 42.81
N SER A 75 23.41 -3.33 42.12
CA SER A 75 23.13 -3.64 40.71
C SER A 75 21.70 -4.10 40.49
N VAL A 76 21.13 -4.91 41.41
CA VAL A 76 19.74 -5.39 41.31
C VAL A 76 18.75 -4.24 41.47
N MET A 77 19.02 -3.33 42.39
CA MET A 77 18.20 -2.11 42.59
C MET A 77 18.18 -1.25 41.32
N TRP A 78 19.33 -1.04 40.67
CA TRP A 78 19.41 -0.28 39.45
C TRP A 78 18.64 -0.95 38.30
N ILE A 79 18.73 -2.28 38.16
CA ILE A 79 17.98 -3.02 37.13
C ILE A 79 16.48 -2.84 37.34
N ILE A 80 15.98 -2.95 38.59
CA ILE A 80 14.57 -2.74 38.92
C ILE A 80 14.13 -1.31 38.52
N VAL A 81 14.90 -0.29 38.93
CA VAL A 81 14.58 1.11 38.63
C VAL A 81 14.56 1.37 37.12
N VAL A 82 15.53 0.85 36.38
CA VAL A 82 15.60 1.02 34.92
C VAL A 82 14.42 0.30 34.23
N CYS A 83 14.11 -0.95 34.61
CA CYS A 83 12.97 -1.69 34.08
C CYS A 83 11.64 -0.99 34.38
N MET A 84 11.44 -0.50 35.59
CA MET A 84 10.24 0.26 35.95
C MET A 84 10.13 1.59 35.20
N SER A 85 11.25 2.30 35.03
CA SER A 85 11.27 3.55 34.27
C SER A 85 10.92 3.32 32.78
N ILE A 86 11.47 2.28 32.17
CA ILE A 86 11.13 1.92 30.77
C ILE A 86 9.68 1.46 30.65
N ALA A 87 9.18 0.65 31.60
CA ALA A 87 7.79 0.23 31.61
C ALA A 87 6.83 1.42 31.79
N ALA A 88 7.18 2.38 32.68
CA ALA A 88 6.41 3.60 32.86
C ALA A 88 6.39 4.48 31.59
N VAL A 89 7.53 4.64 30.91
CA VAL A 89 7.60 5.36 29.64
C VAL A 89 6.77 4.64 28.57
N MET A 90 6.80 3.31 28.51
CA MET A 90 5.98 2.55 27.57
C MET A 90 4.48 2.59 27.88
N LEU A 91 4.10 2.74 29.16
CA LEU A 91 2.71 2.97 29.57
C LEU A 91 2.25 4.41 29.26
N LEU A 92 3.18 5.38 29.32
CA LEU A 92 2.91 6.78 28.93
C LEU A 92 2.82 6.96 27.41
N ILE A 93 3.50 6.13 26.63
CA ILE A 93 3.26 6.00 25.18
C ILE A 93 1.92 5.27 25.04
N ASN A 94 0.84 6.05 25.15
CA ASN A 94 -0.54 5.57 25.18
C ASN A 94 -0.74 4.48 24.11
N PRO A 95 -0.93 3.20 24.49
CA PRO A 95 -1.13 2.11 23.53
C PRO A 95 -2.35 2.38 22.66
N ASP A 96 -3.35 3.11 23.15
CA ASP A 96 -4.56 3.47 22.42
C ASP A 96 -4.25 4.43 21.26
N TRP A 97 -3.31 5.37 21.45
CA TRP A 97 -2.88 6.26 20.35
C TRP A 97 -2.13 5.48 19.27
N MET A 98 -1.24 4.59 19.66
CA MET A 98 -0.47 3.77 18.71
C MET A 98 -1.39 2.75 18.01
N GLU A 99 -2.37 2.18 18.73
CA GLU A 99 -3.38 1.29 18.18
C GLU A 99 -4.35 2.05 17.24
N SER A 100 -4.72 3.29 17.56
CA SER A 100 -5.55 4.13 16.68
C SER A 100 -4.82 4.49 15.37
N VAL A 101 -3.54 4.89 15.44
CA VAL A 101 -2.75 5.20 14.23
C VAL A 101 -2.52 3.97 13.37
N LEU A 102 -2.26 2.82 13.98
CA LEU A 102 -2.06 1.56 13.27
C LEU A 102 -3.38 0.99 12.70
N SER A 103 -4.48 1.14 13.44
CA SER A 103 -5.81 0.76 12.94
C SER A 103 -6.24 1.64 11.77
N MET A 104 -5.95 2.93 11.82
CA MET A 104 -6.21 3.85 10.70
C MET A 104 -5.41 3.44 9.45
N LYS A 105 -4.12 3.14 9.57
CA LYS A 105 -3.30 2.65 8.45
C LYS A 105 -3.80 1.32 7.92
N ARG A 106 -4.20 0.41 8.80
CA ARG A 106 -4.77 -0.89 8.40
C ARG A 106 -6.11 -0.72 7.69
N LYS A 107 -6.97 0.19 8.16
CA LYS A 107 -8.23 0.51 7.49
C LYS A 107 -7.98 1.04 6.09
N LYS A 108 -7.08 2.04 5.95
CA LYS A 108 -6.67 2.56 4.63
C LYS A 108 -6.08 1.46 3.72
N ALA A 109 -5.27 0.56 4.26
CA ALA A 109 -4.72 -0.56 3.48
C ALA A 109 -5.82 -1.49 2.95
N ASN A 110 -6.83 -1.79 3.74
CA ASN A 110 -7.96 -2.60 3.32
C ASN A 110 -8.81 -1.88 2.25
N GLU A 111 -9.07 -0.58 2.43
CA GLU A 111 -9.77 0.25 1.45
C GLU A 111 -9.01 0.30 0.11
N LEU A 112 -7.67 0.42 0.16
CA LEU A 112 -6.83 0.35 -1.05
C LEU A 112 -6.88 -1.02 -1.72
N LEU A 113 -6.92 -2.12 -0.97
CA LEU A 113 -7.05 -3.46 -1.54
C LEU A 113 -8.41 -3.69 -2.19
N ASP A 114 -9.49 -3.14 -1.63
CA ASP A 114 -10.81 -3.22 -2.27
C ASP A 114 -10.91 -2.31 -3.50
N LEU A 115 -10.27 -1.13 -3.45
CA LEU A 115 -10.14 -0.26 -4.61
C LEU A 115 -9.35 -0.93 -5.74
N ASN A 116 -8.28 -1.66 -5.41
CA ASN A 116 -7.49 -2.41 -6.39
C ASN A 116 -8.33 -3.38 -7.23
N LYS A 117 -9.32 -4.04 -6.64
CA LYS A 117 -10.22 -4.94 -7.40
C LYS A 117 -10.99 -4.18 -8.48
N ARG A 118 -11.44 -2.95 -8.19
CA ARG A 118 -12.13 -2.09 -9.15
C ARG A 118 -11.18 -1.58 -10.23
N LEU A 119 -9.96 -1.18 -9.84
CA LEU A 119 -8.93 -0.75 -10.78
C LEU A 119 -8.47 -1.90 -11.70
N GLN A 120 -8.43 -3.14 -11.22
CA GLN A 120 -8.17 -4.33 -12.04
C GLN A 120 -9.29 -4.59 -13.06
N LEU A 121 -10.55 -4.37 -12.66
CA LEU A 121 -11.67 -4.46 -13.62
C LEU A 121 -11.56 -3.37 -14.69
N TYR A 122 -11.15 -2.17 -14.32
CA TYR A 122 -10.88 -1.08 -15.25
C TYR A 122 -9.76 -1.45 -16.23
N GLU A 123 -8.65 -2.00 -15.72
CA GLU A 123 -7.55 -2.51 -16.54
C GLU A 123 -8.03 -3.52 -17.58
N TYR A 124 -8.83 -4.50 -17.16
CA TYR A 124 -9.40 -5.50 -18.08
C TYR A 124 -10.29 -4.88 -19.17
N LYS A 125 -11.12 -3.89 -18.83
CA LYS A 125 -11.94 -3.17 -19.81
C LYS A 125 -11.09 -2.35 -20.77
N LEU A 126 -9.99 -1.74 -20.33
CA LEU A 126 -9.04 -1.03 -21.19
C LEU A 126 -8.34 -1.98 -22.16
N GLU A 127 -7.93 -3.17 -21.70
CA GLU A 127 -7.32 -4.20 -22.54
C GLU A 127 -8.28 -4.69 -23.62
N GLY A 128 -9.56 -4.92 -23.26
CA GLY A 128 -10.60 -5.23 -24.25
C GLY A 128 -10.77 -4.14 -25.30
N LEU A 129 -10.81 -2.87 -24.86
CA LEU A 129 -10.93 -1.74 -25.76
C LEU A 129 -9.70 -1.55 -26.66
N TYR A 130 -8.50 -1.81 -26.16
CA TYR A 130 -7.26 -1.84 -26.93
C TYR A 130 -7.35 -2.86 -28.08
N ASN A 131 -7.75 -4.09 -27.76
CA ASN A 131 -7.90 -5.16 -28.73
C ASN A 131 -8.98 -4.83 -29.80
N ASP A 132 -10.12 -4.29 -29.37
CA ASP A 132 -11.19 -3.82 -30.27
C ASP A 132 -10.66 -2.72 -31.20
N THR A 133 -9.82 -1.81 -30.70
CA THR A 133 -9.24 -0.71 -31.48
C THR A 133 -8.24 -1.24 -32.51
N LEU A 134 -7.39 -2.20 -32.12
CA LEU A 134 -6.46 -2.85 -33.06
C LEU A 134 -7.20 -3.55 -34.21
N ALA A 135 -8.27 -4.28 -33.88
CA ALA A 135 -9.06 -5.03 -34.86
C ALA A 135 -9.96 -4.15 -35.75
N SER A 136 -10.27 -2.90 -35.33
CA SER A 136 -11.21 -2.02 -36.02
C SER A 136 -10.68 -1.53 -37.34
N LYS A 137 -11.54 -1.59 -38.35
CA LYS A 137 -11.29 -1.07 -39.71
C LYS A 137 -12.12 0.18 -40.07
N THR A 138 -13.14 0.53 -39.26
CA THR A 138 -14.13 1.53 -39.72
C THR A 138 -14.70 2.46 -38.65
N ASN A 139 -14.61 2.18 -37.33
CA ASN A 139 -15.43 2.91 -36.36
C ASN A 139 -14.65 3.44 -35.15
N ILE A 140 -13.65 4.29 -35.43
CA ILE A 140 -12.81 4.87 -34.37
C ILE A 140 -13.59 5.83 -33.44
N SER A 141 -14.57 6.56 -33.98
CA SER A 141 -15.37 7.52 -33.17
C SER A 141 -16.19 6.80 -32.09
N ALA A 142 -16.77 5.66 -32.40
CA ALA A 142 -17.52 4.87 -31.39
C ALA A 142 -16.57 4.29 -30.34
N LEU A 143 -15.38 3.84 -30.70
CA LEU A 143 -14.37 3.34 -29.77
C LEU A 143 -13.86 4.47 -28.86
N ARG A 144 -13.67 5.68 -29.40
CA ARG A 144 -13.31 6.85 -28.61
C ARG A 144 -14.39 7.22 -27.59
N ASN A 145 -15.64 7.21 -27.99
CA ASN A 145 -16.76 7.47 -27.07
C ASN A 145 -16.81 6.40 -25.96
N ARG A 146 -16.54 5.13 -26.27
CA ARG A 146 -16.43 4.06 -25.27
C ARG A 146 -15.25 4.29 -24.31
N PHE A 147 -14.11 4.75 -24.83
CA PHE A 147 -12.95 5.11 -24.01
C PHE A 147 -13.27 6.27 -23.05
N ASP A 148 -13.89 7.33 -23.55
CA ASP A 148 -14.25 8.50 -22.74
C ASP A 148 -15.29 8.14 -21.67
N ALA A 149 -16.29 7.32 -22.00
CA ALA A 149 -17.27 6.81 -21.06
C ALA A 149 -16.61 5.94 -19.97
N LEU A 150 -15.72 5.04 -20.36
CA LEU A 150 -14.98 4.18 -19.44
C LEU A 150 -14.09 5.00 -18.50
N ARG A 151 -13.41 6.00 -19.02
CA ARG A 151 -12.60 6.92 -18.21
C ARG A 151 -13.44 7.68 -17.19
N SER A 152 -14.61 8.17 -17.59
CA SER A 152 -15.54 8.86 -16.68
C SER A 152 -16.10 7.94 -15.61
N GLU A 153 -16.37 6.67 -15.91
CA GLU A 153 -16.84 5.66 -14.95
C GLU A 153 -15.84 5.47 -13.79
N TYR A 154 -14.54 5.48 -14.10
CA TYR A 154 -13.48 5.19 -13.13
C TYR A 154 -12.75 6.41 -12.56
N ILE A 155 -13.12 7.62 -12.95
CA ILE A 155 -12.44 8.84 -12.46
C ILE A 155 -12.51 8.98 -10.94
N ASN A 156 -13.64 8.58 -10.33
CA ASN A 156 -13.82 8.63 -8.88
C ASN A 156 -12.91 7.62 -8.16
N ASP A 157 -12.67 6.46 -8.76
CA ASP A 157 -11.80 5.44 -8.18
C ASP A 157 -10.32 5.88 -8.24
N VAL A 158 -9.91 6.55 -9.31
CA VAL A 158 -8.57 7.14 -9.42
C VAL A 158 -8.38 8.25 -8.39
N ASN A 159 -9.37 9.16 -8.25
CA ASN A 159 -9.32 10.23 -7.27
C ASN A 159 -9.29 9.68 -5.83
N LEU A 160 -10.06 8.64 -5.55
CA LEU A 160 -10.06 7.97 -4.25
C LEU A 160 -8.71 7.30 -3.96
N HIS A 161 -8.04 6.74 -4.98
CA HIS A 161 -6.69 6.20 -4.84
C HIS A 161 -5.72 7.28 -4.34
N ASP A 162 -5.74 8.46 -4.97
CA ASP A 162 -4.85 9.56 -4.63
C ASP A 162 -5.15 10.10 -3.22
N GLU A 163 -6.43 10.18 -2.83
CA GLU A 163 -6.85 10.56 -1.48
C GLU A 163 -6.35 9.57 -0.41
N LEU A 164 -6.51 8.26 -0.65
CA LEU A 164 -6.11 7.22 0.28
C LEU A 164 -4.60 7.11 0.44
N THR A 165 -3.86 7.30 -0.64
CA THR A 165 -2.38 7.23 -0.62
C THR A 165 -1.75 8.47 0.02
N GLY A 166 -2.36 9.66 -0.13
CA GLY A 166 -1.86 10.92 0.44
C GLY A 166 -0.48 11.30 -0.13
N GLU A 167 0.48 11.62 0.75
CA GLU A 167 1.86 11.88 0.31
C GLU A 167 2.48 10.64 -0.33
N ILE A 168 2.94 10.82 -1.57
CA ILE A 168 3.51 9.75 -2.39
C ILE A 168 4.87 9.32 -1.82
N ASP A 169 5.00 8.06 -1.43
CA ASP A 169 6.28 7.45 -1.13
C ASP A 169 7.05 7.19 -2.44
N LYS A 170 8.01 8.05 -2.75
CA LYS A 170 8.79 7.99 -4.01
C LYS A 170 9.42 6.63 -4.29
N LYS A 171 9.88 5.93 -3.23
CA LYS A 171 10.47 4.59 -3.40
C LYS A 171 9.43 3.55 -3.84
N LEU A 172 8.23 3.60 -3.26
CA LEU A 172 7.14 2.71 -3.67
C LEU A 172 6.64 3.05 -5.07
N GLU A 173 6.61 4.34 -5.43
CA GLU A 173 6.23 4.78 -6.76
C GLU A 173 7.22 4.29 -7.83
N GLU A 174 8.53 4.42 -7.60
CA GLU A 174 9.56 3.90 -8.50
C GLU A 174 9.46 2.38 -8.66
N GLU A 175 9.25 1.65 -7.55
CA GLU A 175 9.06 0.19 -7.59
C GLU A 175 7.77 -0.18 -8.35
N ALA A 176 6.68 0.56 -8.15
CA ALA A 176 5.43 0.36 -8.88
C ALA A 176 5.61 0.59 -10.39
N LYS A 177 6.29 1.67 -10.78
CA LYS A 177 6.61 1.96 -12.19
C LYS A 177 7.45 0.86 -12.81
N LYS A 178 8.46 0.36 -12.09
CA LYS A 178 9.29 -0.76 -12.57
C LYS A 178 8.46 -2.02 -12.82
N LYS A 179 7.62 -2.41 -11.85
CA LYS A 179 6.74 -3.58 -11.99
C LYS A 179 5.73 -3.41 -13.14
N THR A 180 5.18 -2.21 -13.30
CA THR A 180 4.27 -1.90 -14.41
C THR A 180 4.97 -2.10 -15.75
N LYS A 181 6.20 -1.60 -15.90
CA LYS A 181 6.98 -1.80 -17.11
C LYS A 181 7.21 -3.28 -17.41
N GLU A 182 7.60 -4.07 -16.42
CA GLU A 182 7.77 -5.52 -16.57
C GLU A 182 6.45 -6.21 -17.03
N ILE A 183 5.30 -5.80 -16.49
CA ILE A 183 3.99 -6.34 -16.88
C ILE A 183 3.64 -5.95 -18.32
N MET A 184 3.88 -4.70 -18.72
CA MET A 184 3.61 -4.24 -20.07
C MET A 184 4.51 -4.94 -21.09
N ASP A 185 5.78 -5.15 -20.78
CA ASP A 185 6.72 -5.88 -21.64
C ASP A 185 6.26 -7.35 -21.82
N ILE A 186 5.82 -8.02 -20.75
CA ILE A 186 5.28 -9.39 -20.80
C ILE A 186 4.02 -9.46 -21.66
N LYS A 187 3.12 -8.47 -21.54
CA LYS A 187 1.89 -8.39 -22.34
C LYS A 187 2.12 -7.87 -23.76
N GLN A 188 3.34 -7.53 -24.13
CA GLN A 188 3.70 -6.92 -25.41
C GLN A 188 2.93 -5.62 -25.70
N LEU A 189 2.55 -4.91 -24.66
CA LEU A 189 1.90 -3.61 -24.74
C LEU A 189 2.97 -2.53 -24.82
N VAL A 190 3.39 -2.18 -26.02
CA VAL A 190 4.44 -1.17 -26.24
C VAL A 190 3.79 0.20 -26.38
N ILE A 191 4.13 1.11 -25.49
CA ILE A 191 3.84 2.54 -25.65
C ILE A 191 4.94 3.08 -26.57
N TYR A 192 4.58 3.47 -27.78
CA TYR A 192 5.50 4.21 -28.65
C TYR A 192 5.75 5.59 -28.01
N GLU A 193 7.01 5.82 -27.61
CA GLU A 193 7.49 7.13 -27.20
C GLU A 193 7.47 8.12 -28.35
#